data_3bb3d303f16794e871212b535dee8d44
#
_entry.id   3bb3d303f16794e871212b535dee8d44
#
_cell.length_a   1.000
_cell.length_b   1.000
_cell.length_c   1.000
_cell.angle_alpha   90.00
_cell.angle_beta   90.00
_cell.angle_gamma   90.00
#
_symmetry.space_group_name_H-M   'P 1'
#
loop_
_entity.id
_entity.type
_entity.pdbx_description
1 polymer ?
#
loop_
_entity_poly.entity_id
_entity_poly.type
_entity_poly.pdbx_seq_one_letter_code
_entity_poly.pdbx_strand_id
1 'polypeptide(L)'
;VATGRALPAFRMFAEQVPMNAPAVVCNGGALYDFKTERYLETMELPKTIRPQGQDVLDRFPTAAVEAYHMDNVIHAVRPNEYTRQHEHVTHAGVQPVPTLLEVPMPLIKIMFEDDHEHLLALRDYVSGQPWSADYEVFFSDRTLLEVTRKGASKGAMVARLAKRLGISMDHVYCAGDENNDLSMLTMAAEGFA
;
A
#
# COMPACT_ATOMS: atom_id res chain seq x y z
N VAL A 1 -1.68 -15.34 2.31
CA VAL A 1 -2.11 -14.34 1.31
C VAL A 1 -1.18 -13.15 1.37
N ALA A 2 -0.83 -12.59 0.18
CA ALA A 2 -0.11 -11.33 0.03
C ALA A 2 -0.88 -10.44 -0.96
N THR A 3 -1.32 -9.26 -0.53
CA THR A 3 -2.19 -8.38 -1.31
C THR A 3 -1.78 -6.91 -1.23
N GLY A 4 -2.06 -6.14 -2.29
CA GLY A 4 -1.97 -4.69 -2.28
C GLY A 4 -3.12 -4.02 -1.51
N ARG A 5 -4.23 -4.74 -1.31
CA ARG A 5 -5.39 -4.20 -0.59
C ARG A 5 -5.05 -3.87 0.85
N ALA A 6 -5.61 -2.77 1.33
CA ALA A 6 -5.66 -2.47 2.75
C ALA A 6 -6.69 -3.35 3.46
N LEU A 7 -6.60 -3.45 4.79
CA LEU A 7 -7.47 -4.32 5.57
C LEU A 7 -8.97 -4.09 5.32
N PRO A 8 -9.51 -2.85 5.26
CA PRO A 8 -10.91 -2.63 4.95
C PRO A 8 -11.35 -3.26 3.62
N ALA A 9 -10.53 -3.10 2.57
CA ALA A 9 -10.82 -3.63 1.25
C ALA A 9 -10.58 -5.15 1.10
N PHE A 10 -9.81 -5.76 2.02
CA PHE A 10 -9.52 -7.18 1.98
C PHE A 10 -10.42 -8.00 2.90
N ARG A 11 -10.97 -7.42 3.97
CA ARG A 11 -11.76 -8.12 5.00
C ARG A 11 -12.93 -8.92 4.42
N MET A 12 -13.61 -8.39 3.41
CA MET A 12 -14.73 -9.08 2.75
C MET A 12 -14.33 -10.37 2.02
N PHE A 13 -13.06 -10.52 1.66
CA PHE A 13 -12.54 -11.73 1.00
C PHE A 13 -11.90 -12.70 2.00
N ALA A 14 -11.56 -12.22 3.20
CA ALA A 14 -10.81 -12.99 4.18
C ALA A 14 -11.55 -14.27 4.62
N GLU A 15 -12.88 -14.24 4.67
CA GLU A 15 -13.71 -15.40 5.02
C GLU A 15 -13.80 -16.43 3.88
N GLN A 16 -13.52 -16.02 2.65
CA GLN A 16 -13.57 -16.88 1.46
C GLN A 16 -12.24 -17.61 1.22
N VAL A 17 -11.17 -17.15 1.88
CA VAL A 17 -9.82 -17.72 1.72
C VAL A 17 -9.42 -18.46 3.00
N PRO A 18 -9.16 -19.78 2.95
CA PRO A 18 -8.79 -20.55 4.14
C PRO A 18 -7.36 -20.19 4.59
N MET A 19 -7.21 -19.07 5.31
CA MET A 19 -5.93 -18.62 5.85
C MET A 19 -5.59 -19.31 7.16
N ASN A 20 -4.42 -19.92 7.22
CA ASN A 20 -3.88 -20.56 8.43
C ASN A 20 -2.68 -19.79 9.03
N ALA A 21 -2.29 -18.67 8.42
CA ALA A 21 -1.19 -17.81 8.83
C ALA A 21 -1.59 -16.34 8.61
N PRO A 22 -0.86 -15.37 9.21
CA PRO A 22 -1.07 -13.95 8.97
C PRO A 22 -0.99 -13.57 7.49
N ALA A 23 -1.75 -12.55 7.08
CA ALA A 23 -1.75 -12.02 5.72
C ALA A 23 -0.81 -10.82 5.59
N VAL A 24 -0.12 -10.75 4.46
CA VAL A 24 0.62 -9.56 4.02
C VAL A 24 -0.37 -8.63 3.32
N VAL A 25 -0.54 -7.41 3.83
CA VAL A 25 -1.47 -6.40 3.31
C VAL A 25 -0.73 -5.12 2.92
N CYS A 26 -1.40 -4.22 2.22
CA CYS A 26 -0.83 -2.93 1.76
C CYS A 26 0.51 -3.09 1.03
N ASN A 27 0.61 -4.05 0.08
CA ASN A 27 1.85 -4.29 -0.69
C ASN A 27 3.10 -4.56 0.18
N GLY A 28 2.92 -5.21 1.34
CA GLY A 28 4.00 -5.45 2.29
C GLY A 28 4.17 -4.34 3.33
N GLY A 29 3.28 -3.36 3.35
CA GLY A 29 3.23 -2.33 4.40
C GLY A 29 2.87 -2.87 5.77
N ALA A 30 2.18 -4.01 5.83
CA ALA A 30 1.84 -4.62 7.11
C ALA A 30 1.64 -6.14 7.02
N LEU A 31 1.82 -6.80 8.17
CA LEU A 31 1.46 -8.18 8.44
C LEU A 31 0.30 -8.20 9.44
N TYR A 32 -0.83 -8.77 9.05
CA TYR A 32 -2.05 -8.80 9.85
C TYR A 32 -2.49 -10.23 10.17
N ASP A 33 -2.78 -10.50 11.44
CA ASP A 33 -3.30 -11.79 11.90
C ASP A 33 -4.82 -11.70 12.11
N PHE A 34 -5.58 -12.39 11.26
CA PHE A 34 -7.04 -12.45 11.32
C PHE A 34 -7.58 -13.24 12.52
N LYS A 35 -6.77 -14.12 13.14
CA LYS A 35 -7.19 -14.85 14.34
C LYS A 35 -7.21 -13.96 15.58
N THR A 36 -6.19 -13.13 15.72
CA THR A 36 -6.03 -12.23 16.87
C THR A 36 -6.51 -10.81 16.58
N GLU A 37 -6.89 -10.53 15.33
CA GLU A 37 -7.31 -9.22 14.81
C GLU A 37 -6.28 -8.12 15.10
N ARG A 38 -4.98 -8.42 14.87
CA ARG A 38 -3.89 -7.50 15.17
C ARG A 38 -2.90 -7.39 14.04
N TYR A 39 -2.36 -6.20 13.87
CA TYR A 39 -1.12 -6.00 13.14
C TYR A 39 0.04 -6.59 13.93
N LEU A 40 0.78 -7.52 13.33
CA LEU A 40 1.95 -8.14 13.93
C LEU A 40 3.23 -7.40 13.61
N GLU A 41 3.26 -6.73 12.46
CA GLU A 41 4.36 -5.92 11.98
C GLU A 41 3.83 -4.86 11.02
N THR A 42 4.43 -3.66 11.04
CA THR A 42 4.06 -2.55 10.17
C THR A 42 5.31 -1.82 9.68
N MET A 43 5.24 -1.34 8.46
CA MET A 43 6.25 -0.49 7.85
C MET A 43 5.66 0.92 7.69
N GLU A 44 5.66 1.66 8.79
CA GLU A 44 5.04 2.97 8.86
C GLU A 44 5.81 4.00 8.03
N LEU A 45 5.08 4.85 7.35
CA LEU A 45 5.64 6.02 6.65
C LEU A 45 6.23 7.01 7.67
N PRO A 46 7.35 7.68 7.36
CA PRO A 46 7.88 8.76 8.17
C PRO A 46 6.84 9.88 8.32
N LYS A 47 6.86 10.60 9.45
CA LYS A 47 5.93 11.74 9.67
C LYS A 47 6.06 12.85 8.63
N THR A 48 7.23 12.93 7.98
CA THR A 48 7.52 13.86 6.89
C THR A 48 6.69 13.62 5.63
N ILE A 49 6.06 12.45 5.49
CA ILE A 49 5.19 12.15 4.33
C ILE A 49 4.03 13.14 4.24
N ARG A 50 3.51 13.66 5.36
CA ARG A 50 2.39 14.60 5.34
C ARG A 50 2.75 15.93 4.65
N PRO A 51 3.78 16.70 5.10
CA PRO A 51 4.16 17.92 4.40
C PRO A 51 4.70 17.65 2.99
N GLN A 52 5.42 16.55 2.74
CA GLN A 52 5.93 16.19 1.43
C GLN A 52 4.78 15.85 0.45
N GLY A 53 3.82 15.03 0.87
CA GLY A 53 2.64 14.71 0.07
C GLY A 53 1.72 15.91 -0.15
N GLN A 54 1.62 16.83 0.84
CA GLN A 54 0.87 18.07 0.66
C GLN A 54 1.51 18.97 -0.39
N ASP A 55 2.84 19.12 -0.41
CA ASP A 55 3.58 19.85 -1.44
C ASP A 55 3.32 19.26 -2.84
N VAL A 56 3.29 17.93 -2.95
CA VAL A 56 2.89 17.27 -4.21
C VAL A 56 1.46 17.63 -4.61
N LEU A 57 0.50 17.56 -3.70
CA LEU A 57 -0.89 17.92 -3.98
C LEU A 57 -1.05 19.38 -4.39
N ASP A 58 -0.28 20.29 -3.81
CA ASP A 58 -0.35 21.72 -4.14
C ASP A 58 0.20 22.00 -5.54
N ARG A 59 1.15 21.20 -6.00
CA ARG A 59 1.69 21.25 -7.35
C ARG A 59 0.80 20.56 -8.39
N PHE A 60 0.06 19.52 -7.99
CA PHE A 60 -0.84 18.74 -8.85
C PHE A 60 -2.28 18.87 -8.35
N PRO A 61 -2.97 19.97 -8.68
CA PRO A 61 -4.25 20.33 -8.06
C PRO A 61 -5.43 19.43 -8.45
N THR A 62 -5.31 18.63 -9.52
CA THR A 62 -6.32 17.63 -9.94
C THR A 62 -6.20 16.32 -9.20
N ALA A 63 -5.03 16.06 -8.64
CA ALA A 63 -4.79 14.80 -7.92
C ALA A 63 -5.53 14.77 -6.58
N ALA A 64 -6.12 13.61 -6.29
CA ALA A 64 -6.56 13.22 -4.96
C ALA A 64 -5.46 12.43 -4.25
N VAL A 65 -5.55 12.29 -2.95
CA VAL A 65 -4.74 11.32 -2.20
C VAL A 65 -5.57 10.59 -1.16
N GLU A 66 -5.45 9.27 -1.14
CA GLU A 66 -5.89 8.42 -0.03
C GLU A 66 -4.71 8.15 0.91
N ALA A 67 -4.94 8.29 2.21
CA ALA A 67 -3.98 8.01 3.26
C ALA A 67 -4.51 6.93 4.20
N TYR A 68 -3.74 5.85 4.33
CA TYR A 68 -4.16 4.62 5.00
C TYR A 68 -3.60 4.58 6.41
N HIS A 69 -4.47 4.85 7.40
CA HIS A 69 -4.12 4.87 8.79
C HIS A 69 -4.19 3.47 9.44
N MET A 70 -3.44 3.30 10.51
CA MET A 70 -3.33 2.03 11.25
C MET A 70 -4.63 1.56 11.93
N ASP A 71 -5.60 2.45 12.18
CA ASP A 71 -6.92 2.09 12.70
C ASP A 71 -7.90 1.60 11.63
N ASN A 72 -7.40 1.42 10.39
CA ASN A 72 -8.16 1.00 9.22
C ASN A 72 -9.09 2.09 8.65
N VAL A 73 -8.94 3.34 9.06
CA VAL A 73 -9.58 4.47 8.39
C VAL A 73 -8.75 4.89 7.18
N ILE A 74 -9.41 5.10 6.06
CA ILE A 74 -8.82 5.67 4.86
C ILE A 74 -9.24 7.13 4.81
N HIS A 75 -8.27 8.04 4.93
CA HIS A 75 -8.52 9.47 4.80
C HIS A 75 -8.30 9.91 3.37
N ALA A 76 -9.17 10.76 2.82
CA ALA A 76 -9.01 11.27 1.45
C ALA A 76 -8.92 12.80 1.45
N VAL A 77 -7.90 13.32 0.77
CA VAL A 77 -7.75 14.75 0.48
C VAL A 77 -8.11 14.99 -0.97
N ARG A 78 -9.00 15.97 -1.23
CA ARG A 78 -9.52 16.30 -2.57
C ARG A 78 -10.11 15.08 -3.32
N PRO A 79 -11.00 14.27 -2.72
CA PRO A 79 -11.53 13.10 -3.40
C PRO A 79 -12.12 13.47 -4.76
N ASN A 80 -11.71 12.79 -5.81
CA ASN A 80 -12.09 13.04 -7.20
C ASN A 80 -12.89 11.85 -7.78
N GLU A 81 -13.03 11.75 -9.11
CA GLU A 81 -13.74 10.64 -9.75
C GLU A 81 -12.98 9.31 -9.60
N TYR A 82 -11.65 9.33 -9.58
CA TYR A 82 -10.82 8.12 -9.40
C TYR A 82 -10.96 7.57 -7.98
N THR A 83 -11.02 8.45 -6.96
CA THR A 83 -11.34 8.06 -5.59
C THR A 83 -12.68 7.32 -5.53
N ARG A 84 -13.73 7.86 -6.17
CA ARG A 84 -15.05 7.21 -6.19
C ARG A 84 -15.03 5.86 -6.92
N GLN A 85 -14.26 5.75 -8.01
CA GLN A 85 -14.08 4.47 -8.71
C GLN A 85 -13.36 3.45 -7.82
N HIS A 86 -12.31 3.89 -7.13
CA HIS A 86 -11.56 3.04 -6.21
C HIS A 86 -12.43 2.58 -5.01
N GLU A 87 -13.20 3.46 -4.39
CA GLU A 87 -14.20 3.09 -3.36
C GLU A 87 -15.19 2.04 -3.88
N HIS A 88 -15.68 2.22 -5.11
CA HIS A 88 -16.63 1.28 -5.71
C HIS A 88 -16.01 -0.12 -5.91
N VAL A 89 -14.77 -0.20 -6.38
CA VAL A 89 -14.07 -1.48 -6.63
C VAL A 89 -13.62 -2.15 -5.33
N THR A 90 -13.22 -1.36 -4.35
CA THR A 90 -12.68 -1.88 -3.07
C THR A 90 -13.74 -2.08 -2.00
N HIS A 91 -14.92 -1.47 -2.16
CA HIS A 91 -15.99 -1.38 -1.15
C HIS A 91 -15.48 -0.80 0.20
N ALA A 92 -14.43 -0.03 0.16
CA ALA A 92 -13.83 0.62 1.32
C ALA A 92 -14.06 2.13 1.21
N GLY A 93 -14.93 2.66 2.06
CA GLY A 93 -15.24 4.08 2.08
C GLY A 93 -14.09 4.93 2.61
N VAL A 94 -14.01 6.17 2.15
CA VAL A 94 -13.01 7.15 2.61
C VAL A 94 -13.62 8.20 3.54
N GLN A 95 -12.82 8.74 4.44
CA GLN A 95 -13.14 9.89 5.26
C GLN A 95 -12.47 11.14 4.66
N PRO A 96 -13.23 12.09 4.09
CA PRO A 96 -12.65 13.31 3.56
C PRO A 96 -12.02 14.17 4.64
N VAL A 97 -10.84 14.73 4.36
CA VAL A 97 -10.13 15.68 5.20
C VAL A 97 -9.62 16.86 4.36
N PRO A 98 -9.48 18.08 4.93
CA PRO A 98 -9.10 19.25 4.16
C PRO A 98 -7.69 19.20 3.59
N THR A 99 -6.74 18.66 4.36
CA THR A 99 -5.31 18.61 4.02
C THR A 99 -4.66 17.31 4.49
N LEU A 100 -3.58 16.90 3.84
CA LEU A 100 -2.80 15.76 4.30
C LEU A 100 -2.11 16.03 5.65
N LEU A 101 -1.92 17.30 6.01
CA LEU A 101 -1.34 17.70 7.30
C LEU A 101 -2.25 17.35 8.49
N GLU A 102 -3.55 17.27 8.27
CA GLU A 102 -4.55 16.94 9.31
C GLU A 102 -4.77 15.43 9.47
N VAL A 103 -4.28 14.63 8.53
CA VAL A 103 -4.41 13.16 8.62
C VAL A 103 -3.63 12.66 9.84
N PRO A 104 -4.23 11.82 10.70
CA PRO A 104 -3.54 11.26 11.84
C PRO A 104 -2.39 10.34 11.43
N MET A 105 -1.43 10.15 12.34
CA MET A 105 -0.33 9.19 12.16
C MET A 105 -0.50 8.06 13.19
N PRO A 106 0.03 6.86 12.94
CA PRO A 106 0.89 6.48 11.81
C PRO A 106 0.13 6.10 10.55
N LEU A 107 0.78 6.27 9.39
CA LEU A 107 0.29 5.84 8.08
C LEU A 107 1.11 4.65 7.55
N ILE A 108 0.44 3.71 6.90
CA ILE A 108 1.08 2.56 6.23
C ILE A 108 1.44 2.91 4.79
N LYS A 109 0.54 3.59 4.07
CA LYS A 109 0.74 4.07 2.70
C LYS A 109 -0.07 5.33 2.44
N ILE A 110 0.33 6.08 1.42
CA ILE A 110 -0.54 7.03 0.73
C ILE A 110 -0.64 6.61 -0.73
N MET A 111 -1.70 7.05 -1.41
CA MET A 111 -1.95 6.72 -2.81
C MET A 111 -2.51 7.94 -3.51
N PHE A 112 -1.79 8.43 -4.53
CA PHE A 112 -2.26 9.50 -5.40
C PHE A 112 -3.14 8.92 -6.51
N GLU A 113 -4.21 9.65 -6.83
CA GLU A 113 -5.24 9.25 -7.77
C GLU A 113 -5.52 10.38 -8.76
N ASP A 114 -5.30 10.10 -10.03
CA ASP A 114 -5.54 11.04 -11.13
C ASP A 114 -5.52 10.29 -12.48
N ASP A 115 -5.67 11.04 -13.57
CA ASP A 115 -5.36 10.55 -14.91
C ASP A 115 -3.91 10.05 -14.99
N HIS A 116 -3.70 9.03 -15.84
CA HIS A 116 -2.39 8.37 -15.96
C HIS A 116 -1.25 9.33 -16.34
N GLU A 117 -1.49 10.23 -17.29
CA GLU A 117 -0.46 11.17 -17.76
C GLU A 117 -0.07 12.16 -16.63
N HIS A 118 -1.06 12.61 -15.85
CA HIS A 118 -0.80 13.44 -14.68
C HIS A 118 -0.02 12.67 -13.60
N LEU A 119 -0.36 11.41 -13.36
CA LEU A 119 0.39 10.57 -12.41
C LEU A 119 1.81 10.23 -12.88
N LEU A 120 2.07 10.13 -14.19
CA LEU A 120 3.42 10.02 -14.71
C LEU A 120 4.25 11.26 -14.38
N ALA A 121 3.70 12.45 -14.60
CA ALA A 121 4.36 13.72 -14.26
C ALA A 121 4.57 13.86 -12.74
N LEU A 122 3.58 13.45 -11.93
CA LEU A 122 3.66 13.44 -10.47
C LEU A 122 4.76 12.48 -9.99
N ARG A 123 4.80 11.25 -10.52
CA ARG A 123 5.86 10.28 -10.21
C ARG A 123 7.24 10.82 -10.52
N ASP A 124 7.41 11.44 -11.69
CA ASP A 124 8.70 12.00 -12.10
C ASP A 124 9.12 13.16 -11.19
N TYR A 125 8.17 14.00 -10.78
CA TYR A 125 8.40 15.05 -9.78
C TYR A 125 8.85 14.46 -8.43
N VAL A 126 8.11 13.47 -7.90
CA VAL A 126 8.45 12.79 -6.64
C VAL A 126 9.82 12.15 -6.73
N SER A 127 10.12 11.46 -7.83
CA SER A 127 11.41 10.78 -8.03
C SER A 127 12.59 11.75 -8.07
N GLY A 128 12.38 12.99 -8.49
CA GLY A 128 13.38 14.05 -8.50
C GLY A 128 13.65 14.70 -7.12
N GLN A 129 12.84 14.37 -6.10
CA GLN A 129 13.00 14.96 -4.78
C GLN A 129 14.07 14.24 -3.95
N PRO A 130 14.89 14.96 -3.16
CA PRO A 130 15.90 14.34 -2.30
C PRO A 130 15.33 13.33 -1.31
N TRP A 131 14.09 13.54 -0.86
CA TRP A 131 13.40 12.68 0.10
C TRP A 131 12.78 11.41 -0.53
N SER A 132 12.76 11.29 -1.86
CA SER A 132 12.20 10.12 -2.54
C SER A 132 12.91 8.82 -2.17
N ALA A 133 14.18 8.90 -1.76
CA ALA A 133 14.97 7.75 -1.33
C ALA A 133 14.39 7.01 -0.09
N ASP A 134 13.53 7.68 0.68
CA ASP A 134 12.87 7.11 1.87
C ASP A 134 11.62 6.27 1.54
N TYR A 135 11.22 6.24 0.27
CA TYR A 135 9.97 5.65 -0.18
C TYR A 135 10.15 4.66 -1.34
N GLU A 136 9.21 3.73 -1.45
CA GLU A 136 8.89 3.04 -2.70
C GLU A 136 7.73 3.79 -3.36
N VAL A 137 7.85 4.08 -4.66
CA VAL A 137 6.83 4.77 -5.47
C VAL A 137 6.56 3.93 -6.71
N PHE A 138 5.34 3.44 -6.86
CA PHE A 138 4.98 2.53 -7.94
C PHE A 138 3.50 2.63 -8.31
N PHE A 139 3.18 2.30 -9.54
CA PHE A 139 1.81 2.16 -10.00
C PHE A 139 1.24 0.80 -9.56
N SER A 140 0.09 0.80 -8.89
CA SER A 140 -0.73 -0.40 -8.66
C SER A 140 -1.87 -0.53 -9.66
N ASP A 141 -2.20 0.57 -10.34
CA ASP A 141 -3.12 0.65 -11.47
C ASP A 141 -2.74 1.88 -12.30
N ARG A 142 -3.28 2.03 -13.52
CA ARG A 142 -3.02 3.20 -14.37
C ARG A 142 -3.37 4.52 -13.71
N THR A 143 -4.36 4.52 -12.83
CA THR A 143 -4.90 5.71 -12.14
C THR A 143 -4.53 5.76 -10.66
N LEU A 144 -3.67 4.86 -10.20
CA LEU A 144 -3.28 4.73 -8.79
C LEU A 144 -1.75 4.67 -8.64
N LEU A 145 -1.17 5.69 -8.02
CA LEU A 145 0.26 5.76 -7.71
C LEU A 145 0.47 5.64 -6.20
N GLU A 146 1.02 4.51 -5.76
CA GLU A 146 1.26 4.23 -4.35
C GLU A 146 2.61 4.74 -3.87
N VAL A 147 2.64 5.21 -2.63
CA VAL A 147 3.85 5.58 -1.89
C VAL A 147 3.84 4.81 -0.57
N THR A 148 4.84 3.94 -0.41
CA THR A 148 5.04 3.14 0.80
C THR A 148 6.43 3.39 1.37
N ARG A 149 6.70 2.91 2.57
CA ARG A 149 8.04 3.03 3.16
C ARG A 149 9.08 2.28 2.34
N LYS A 150 10.28 2.82 2.23
CA LYS A 150 11.43 2.15 1.58
C LYS A 150 11.64 0.75 2.13
N GLY A 151 11.75 -0.22 1.21
CA GLY A 151 11.87 -1.64 1.54
C GLY A 151 10.55 -2.35 1.85
N ALA A 152 9.40 -1.65 1.81
CA ALA A 152 8.08 -2.29 1.87
C ALA A 152 7.78 -2.93 0.51
N SER A 153 7.65 -4.25 0.50
CA SER A 153 7.23 -5.01 -0.68
C SER A 153 6.58 -6.34 -0.23
N LYS A 154 5.77 -6.93 -1.10
CA LYS A 154 5.17 -8.24 -0.81
C LYS A 154 6.26 -9.27 -0.46
N GLY A 155 7.35 -9.31 -1.22
CA GLY A 155 8.46 -10.23 -0.97
C GLY A 155 9.15 -9.99 0.37
N ALA A 156 9.51 -8.75 0.69
CA ALA A 156 10.15 -8.44 1.97
C ALA A 156 9.29 -8.86 3.16
N MET A 157 7.96 -8.65 3.09
CA MET A 157 7.08 -9.03 4.18
C MET A 157 6.81 -10.54 4.21
N VAL A 158 6.77 -11.23 3.06
CA VAL A 158 6.71 -12.70 3.00
C VAL A 158 7.96 -13.32 3.64
N ALA A 159 9.16 -12.78 3.40
CA ALA A 159 10.38 -13.26 4.06
C ALA A 159 10.32 -13.11 5.59
N ARG A 160 9.79 -11.97 6.07
CA ARG A 160 9.59 -11.74 7.51
C ARG A 160 8.58 -12.71 8.10
N LEU A 161 7.49 -12.99 7.38
CA LEU A 161 6.50 -14.00 7.77
C LEU A 161 7.11 -15.40 7.82
N ALA A 162 7.86 -15.82 6.79
CA ALA A 162 8.54 -17.10 6.75
C ALA A 162 9.50 -17.25 7.95
N LYS A 163 10.33 -16.23 8.21
CA LYS A 163 11.21 -16.19 9.38
C LYS A 163 10.43 -16.33 10.70
N ARG A 164 9.31 -15.64 10.84
CA ARG A 164 8.45 -15.69 12.03
C ARG A 164 7.85 -17.07 12.26
N LEU A 165 7.53 -17.77 11.17
CA LEU A 165 6.99 -19.13 11.20
C LEU A 165 8.07 -20.24 11.27
N GLY A 166 9.35 -19.89 11.24
CA GLY A 166 10.47 -20.84 11.21
C GLY A 166 10.57 -21.59 9.88
N ILE A 167 10.07 -21.04 8.79
CA ILE A 167 10.09 -21.63 7.45
C ILE A 167 11.33 -21.13 6.70
N SER A 168 12.17 -22.06 6.19
CA SER A 168 13.26 -21.70 5.28
C SER A 168 12.71 -21.15 3.96
N MET A 169 13.40 -20.18 3.36
CA MET A 169 13.03 -19.62 2.06
C MET A 169 13.02 -20.66 0.94
N ASP A 170 13.80 -21.75 1.07
CA ASP A 170 13.80 -22.89 0.15
C ASP A 170 12.46 -23.67 0.13
N HIS A 171 11.55 -23.35 1.07
CA HIS A 171 10.21 -23.94 1.17
C HIS A 171 9.10 -22.91 0.99
N VAL A 172 9.42 -21.73 0.46
CA VAL A 172 8.45 -20.69 0.16
C VAL A 172 8.12 -20.72 -1.33
N TYR A 173 6.86 -20.89 -1.66
CA TYR A 173 6.32 -20.89 -3.01
C TYR A 173 5.36 -19.73 -3.16
N CYS A 174 5.49 -18.96 -4.24
CA CYS A 174 4.67 -17.77 -4.49
C CYS A 174 4.03 -17.84 -5.88
N ALA A 175 2.81 -17.34 -5.98
CA ALA A 175 2.14 -17.11 -7.26
C ALA A 175 1.61 -15.68 -7.32
N GLY A 176 1.66 -15.05 -8.49
CA GLY A 176 1.20 -13.69 -8.73
C GLY A 176 1.30 -13.33 -10.20
N ASP A 177 0.60 -12.26 -10.62
CA ASP A 177 0.43 -11.87 -12.01
C ASP A 177 0.73 -10.37 -12.26
N GLU A 178 0.99 -9.61 -11.20
CA GLU A 178 1.22 -8.17 -11.30
C GLU A 178 2.66 -7.76 -10.90
N ASN A 179 3.07 -6.57 -11.33
CA ASN A 179 4.42 -6.05 -11.08
C ASN A 179 4.78 -5.97 -9.58
N ASN A 180 3.81 -5.72 -8.71
CA ASN A 180 4.01 -5.69 -7.26
C ASN A 180 4.23 -7.08 -6.64
N ASP A 181 3.98 -8.17 -7.41
CA ASP A 181 4.27 -9.55 -7.02
C ASP A 181 5.71 -9.96 -7.31
N LEU A 182 6.38 -9.26 -8.22
CA LEU A 182 7.72 -9.61 -8.69
C LEU A 182 8.70 -9.81 -7.53
N SER A 183 8.60 -8.97 -6.50
CA SER A 183 9.44 -9.06 -5.30
C SER A 183 9.28 -10.37 -4.54
N MET A 184 8.09 -10.97 -4.50
CA MET A 184 7.87 -12.25 -3.83
C MET A 184 8.16 -13.44 -4.77
N LEU A 185 7.90 -13.30 -6.07
CA LEU A 185 8.19 -14.34 -7.07
C LEU A 185 9.69 -14.60 -7.20
N THR A 186 10.50 -13.53 -7.20
CA THR A 186 11.97 -13.64 -7.38
C THR A 186 12.70 -14.15 -6.14
N MET A 187 12.13 -14.02 -4.95
CA MET A 187 12.78 -14.45 -3.70
C MET A 187 12.32 -15.83 -3.21
N ALA A 188 11.22 -16.36 -3.74
CA ALA A 188 10.69 -17.67 -3.40
C ALA A 188 11.58 -18.80 -3.95
N ALA A 189 11.47 -20.00 -3.39
CA ALA A 189 12.09 -21.21 -3.94
C ALA A 189 11.58 -21.46 -5.37
N GLU A 190 10.27 -21.25 -5.58
CA GLU A 190 9.64 -21.21 -6.90
C GLU A 190 8.59 -20.10 -6.95
N GLY A 191 8.64 -19.29 -8.02
CA GLY A 191 7.65 -18.27 -8.34
C GLY A 191 6.86 -18.66 -9.59
N PHE A 192 5.54 -18.53 -9.53
CA PHE A 192 4.61 -18.80 -10.63
C PHE A 192 3.92 -17.50 -11.06
N ALA A 193 4.01 -17.15 -12.36
CA ALA A 193 3.43 -15.96 -12.95
C ALA A 193 2.43 -16.31 -14.05
#